data_f94fcf7ff31d2a091a63eab507e7c17f
#
_entry.id   f94fcf7ff31d2a091a63eab507e7c17f
#
_cell.length_a   1.000
_cell.length_b   1.000
_cell.length_c   1.000
_cell.angle_alpha   90.00
_cell.angle_beta   90.00
_cell.angle_gamma   90.00
#
_symmetry.space_group_name_H-M   'P 1'
#
loop_
_entity.id
_entity.type
_entity.pdbx_description
1 polymer ?
#
loop_
_entity_poly.entity_id
_entity_poly.type
_entity_poly.pdbx_seq_one_letter_code
_entity_poly.pdbx_strand_id
1 'polypeptide(L)'
;MKTFQQPLAKKDEDYYLERLGDEDEEKKQEAKRVLIERNLRLVAHIAKKYQGTEVDMEDLISIGTVGLIKAVMSYDLDKNSKLGTYAARCIENAILSQMRLWFRTNSPRAKKNQNGVFWHRFPRIYTSFVPLRTAM
;
A
#
# COMPACT_ATOMS: atom_id res chain seq x y z
N MET A 1 -17.06 -6.51 10.55
CA MET A 1 -15.90 -5.88 9.94
C MET A 1 -15.27 -4.91 10.92
N LYS A 2 -13.98 -5.03 11.12
CA LYS A 2 -13.32 -4.11 12.04
C LYS A 2 -13.32 -2.70 11.50
N THR A 3 -13.68 -1.77 12.36
CA THR A 3 -13.66 -0.36 11.99
C THR A 3 -12.29 0.20 12.31
N PHE A 4 -11.64 0.74 11.31
CA PHE A 4 -10.34 1.36 11.50
C PHE A 4 -10.49 2.76 12.09
N GLN A 5 -9.48 3.19 12.83
CA GLN A 5 -9.50 4.49 13.45
C GLN A 5 -9.48 5.60 12.41
N GLN A 6 -10.02 6.75 12.78
CA GLN A 6 -10.04 7.92 11.90
C GLN A 6 -8.62 8.36 11.56
N PRO A 7 -8.41 8.90 10.35
CA PRO A 7 -7.12 9.48 10.00
C PRO A 7 -6.77 10.63 10.94
N LEU A 8 -5.49 10.87 11.12
CA LEU A 8 -5.01 11.97 11.92
C LEU A 8 -5.33 13.32 11.27
N ALA A 9 -5.62 14.31 12.09
CA ALA A 9 -5.62 15.70 11.65
C ALA A 9 -4.20 16.08 11.21
N LYS A 10 -4.09 17.05 10.31
CA LYS A 10 -2.80 17.45 9.78
C LYS A 10 -1.79 17.83 10.86
N LYS A 11 -2.24 18.53 11.89
CA LYS A 11 -1.41 18.90 13.04
C LYS A 11 -0.78 17.69 13.71
N ASP A 12 -1.62 16.69 13.96
CA ASP A 12 -1.17 15.48 14.65
C ASP A 12 -0.27 14.65 13.75
N GLU A 13 -0.59 14.59 12.47
CA GLU A 13 0.25 13.88 11.52
C GLU A 13 1.64 14.51 11.46
N ASP A 14 1.72 15.84 11.39
CA ASP A 14 3.00 16.54 11.37
C ASP A 14 3.80 16.27 12.63
N TYR A 15 3.14 16.22 13.78
CA TYR A 15 3.76 15.91 15.04
C TYR A 15 4.46 14.54 15.01
N TYR A 16 3.77 13.54 14.52
CA TYR A 16 4.35 12.19 14.46
C TYR A 16 5.38 12.05 13.33
N LEU A 17 5.21 12.76 12.23
CA LEU A 17 6.18 12.74 11.15
C LEU A 17 7.54 13.28 11.61
N GLU A 18 7.53 14.36 12.39
CA GLU A 18 8.76 14.91 12.95
C GLU A 18 9.47 13.89 13.83
N ARG A 19 8.72 13.08 14.55
CA ARG A 19 9.27 12.10 15.46
C ARG A 19 9.87 10.88 14.77
N LEU A 20 9.62 10.70 13.51
CA LEU A 20 10.28 9.63 12.75
C LEU A 20 11.79 9.82 12.70
N GLY A 21 12.24 11.07 12.81
CA GLY A 21 13.67 11.39 12.85
C GLY A 21 14.21 11.59 14.25
N ASP A 22 13.45 11.29 15.30
CA ASP A 22 13.87 11.50 16.67
C ASP A 22 15.00 10.53 17.05
N GLU A 23 15.90 10.99 17.91
CA GLU A 23 16.98 10.15 18.42
C GLU A 23 16.48 9.13 19.44
N ASP A 24 15.37 9.46 20.12
CA ASP A 24 14.76 8.57 21.09
C ASP A 24 14.01 7.45 20.36
N GLU A 25 14.51 6.26 20.48
CA GLU A 25 13.96 5.09 19.79
C GLU A 25 12.50 4.81 20.18
N GLU A 26 12.14 5.05 21.44
CA GLU A 26 10.75 4.84 21.87
C GLU A 26 9.80 5.78 21.18
N LYS A 27 10.16 7.07 21.09
CA LYS A 27 9.33 8.07 20.40
C LYS A 27 9.21 7.76 18.92
N LYS A 28 10.31 7.31 18.35
CA LYS A 28 10.35 6.93 16.94
C LYS A 28 9.42 5.75 16.66
N GLN A 29 9.48 4.73 17.49
CA GLN A 29 8.63 3.54 17.31
C GLN A 29 7.16 3.88 17.53
N GLU A 30 6.86 4.72 18.52
CA GLU A 30 5.49 5.16 18.74
C GLU A 30 4.96 5.93 17.54
N ALA A 31 5.78 6.82 16.98
CA ALA A 31 5.38 7.58 15.80
C ALA A 31 5.07 6.65 14.62
N LYS A 32 5.92 5.67 14.39
CA LYS A 32 5.69 4.68 13.33
C LYS A 32 4.38 3.94 13.55
N ARG A 33 4.16 3.47 14.76
CA ARG A 33 2.95 2.73 15.10
C ARG A 33 1.69 3.55 14.86
N VAL A 34 1.68 4.80 15.33
CA VAL A 34 0.52 5.67 15.18
C VAL A 34 0.26 6.00 13.72
N LEU A 35 1.30 6.32 12.98
CA LEU A 35 1.16 6.64 11.54
C LEU A 35 0.63 5.44 10.76
N ILE A 36 1.06 4.24 11.10
CA ILE A 36 0.55 3.03 10.45
C ILE A 36 -0.92 2.81 10.81
N GLU A 37 -1.24 2.82 12.10
CA GLU A 37 -2.61 2.57 12.55
C GLU A 37 -3.62 3.55 11.98
N ARG A 38 -3.23 4.82 11.91
CA ARG A 38 -4.13 5.87 11.46
C ARG A 38 -4.27 5.96 9.95
N ASN A 39 -3.47 5.18 9.21
CA ASN A 39 -3.56 5.08 7.76
C ASN A 39 -4.12 3.73 7.28
N LEU A 40 -4.59 2.89 8.21
CA LEU A 40 -5.18 1.61 7.81
C LEU A 40 -6.47 1.78 7.00
N ARG A 41 -7.20 2.86 7.23
CA ARG A 41 -8.39 3.14 6.40
C ARG A 41 -8.02 3.37 4.95
N LEU A 42 -6.87 3.98 4.73
CA LEU A 42 -6.36 4.17 3.38
C LEU A 42 -6.08 2.82 2.71
N VAL A 43 -5.51 1.88 3.46
CA VAL A 43 -5.26 0.54 2.95
C VAL A 43 -6.58 -0.12 2.52
N ALA A 44 -7.58 -0.06 3.38
CA ALA A 44 -8.90 -0.65 3.07
C ALA A 44 -9.53 0.02 1.87
N HIS A 45 -9.41 1.33 1.77
CA HIS A 45 -9.97 2.08 0.65
C HIS A 45 -9.33 1.66 -0.68
N ILE A 46 -8.02 1.52 -0.69
CA ILE A 46 -7.31 1.10 -1.90
C ILE A 46 -7.60 -0.36 -2.23
N ALA A 47 -7.64 -1.22 -1.20
CA ALA A 47 -7.94 -2.64 -1.41
C ALA A 47 -9.30 -2.86 -2.04
N LYS A 48 -10.27 -1.99 -1.76
CA LYS A 48 -11.60 -2.09 -2.37
C LYS A 48 -11.58 -2.00 -3.88
N LYS A 49 -10.62 -1.33 -4.46
CA LYS A 49 -10.49 -1.24 -5.92
C LYS A 49 -10.27 -2.60 -6.56
N TYR A 50 -9.75 -3.53 -5.80
CA TYR A 50 -9.42 -4.88 -6.28
C TYR A 50 -10.40 -5.93 -5.80
N GLN A 51 -11.49 -5.47 -5.21
CA GLN A 51 -12.59 -6.34 -4.80
C GLN A 51 -13.21 -7.01 -6.02
N GLY A 52 -13.61 -8.26 -5.86
CA GLY A 52 -14.15 -9.02 -6.99
C GLY A 52 -13.10 -9.78 -7.78
N THR A 53 -11.83 -9.66 -7.39
CA THR A 53 -10.78 -10.52 -7.92
C THR A 53 -10.81 -11.85 -7.17
N GLU A 54 -10.00 -12.80 -7.60
CA GLU A 54 -9.91 -14.10 -6.92
C GLU A 54 -9.20 -14.02 -5.58
N VAL A 55 -8.57 -12.88 -5.28
CA VAL A 55 -7.86 -12.68 -4.02
C VAL A 55 -8.83 -12.14 -2.98
N ASP A 56 -8.79 -12.74 -1.80
CA ASP A 56 -9.62 -12.36 -0.67
C ASP A 56 -9.35 -10.93 -0.21
N MET A 57 -10.40 -10.25 0.24
CA MET A 57 -10.27 -8.88 0.75
C MET A 57 -9.32 -8.81 1.94
N GLU A 58 -9.36 -9.80 2.82
CA GLU A 58 -8.45 -9.84 3.97
C GLU A 58 -6.99 -9.95 3.53
N ASP A 59 -6.74 -10.73 2.50
CA ASP A 59 -5.39 -10.86 1.95
C ASP A 59 -4.94 -9.55 1.31
N LEU A 60 -5.84 -8.87 0.59
CA LEU A 60 -5.54 -7.58 -0.01
C LEU A 60 -5.18 -6.55 1.05
N ILE A 61 -5.92 -6.52 2.15
CA ILE A 61 -5.64 -5.61 3.24
C ILE A 61 -4.31 -5.93 3.90
N SER A 62 -4.02 -7.20 4.11
CA SER A 62 -2.74 -7.63 4.69
C SER A 62 -1.56 -7.21 3.81
N ILE A 63 -1.68 -7.44 2.52
CA ILE A 63 -0.63 -7.07 1.55
C ILE A 63 -0.47 -5.55 1.51
N GLY A 64 -1.58 -4.83 1.48
CA GLY A 64 -1.56 -3.37 1.48
C GLY A 64 -0.94 -2.81 2.75
N THR A 65 -1.19 -3.46 3.88
CA THR A 65 -0.61 -3.04 5.16
C THR A 65 0.91 -3.17 5.14
N VAL A 66 1.44 -4.21 4.53
CA VAL A 66 2.89 -4.34 4.36
C VAL A 66 3.43 -3.17 3.53
N GLY A 67 2.72 -2.80 2.47
CA GLY A 67 3.08 -1.63 1.67
C GLY A 67 3.08 -0.35 2.48
N LEU A 68 2.08 -0.17 3.33
CA LEU A 68 1.99 0.98 4.22
C LEU A 68 3.15 1.03 5.22
N ILE A 69 3.49 -0.10 5.81
CA ILE A 69 4.61 -0.19 6.74
C ILE A 69 5.90 0.25 6.05
N LYS A 70 6.14 -0.25 4.86
CA LYS A 70 7.32 0.13 4.07
C LYS A 70 7.32 1.63 3.77
N ALA A 71 6.15 2.19 3.48
CA ALA A 71 6.02 3.61 3.20
C ALA A 71 6.42 4.45 4.42
N VAL A 72 5.91 4.09 5.59
CA VAL A 72 6.21 4.84 6.81
C VAL A 72 7.71 4.73 7.15
N MET A 73 8.29 3.57 6.94
CA MET A 73 9.70 3.35 7.24
C MET A 73 10.65 4.07 6.28
N SER A 74 10.22 4.31 5.06
CA SER A 74 11.06 4.93 4.04
C SER A 74 10.65 6.36 3.69
N TYR A 75 9.66 6.90 4.37
CA TYR A 75 9.18 8.25 4.07
C TYR A 75 10.24 9.31 4.41
N ASP A 76 10.45 10.22 3.50
CA ASP A 76 11.42 11.30 3.64
C ASP A 76 10.69 12.63 3.76
N LEU A 77 10.85 13.29 4.91
CA LEU A 77 10.23 14.58 5.19
C LEU A 77 10.70 15.70 4.26
N ASP A 78 11.92 15.56 3.73
CA ASP A 78 12.50 16.58 2.86
C ASP A 78 11.90 16.58 1.47
N LYS A 79 11.14 15.56 1.12
CA LYS A 79 10.46 15.49 -0.16
C LYS A 79 9.09 16.15 -0.06
N ASN A 80 8.66 16.75 -1.16
CA ASN A 80 7.41 17.49 -1.21
C ASN A 80 6.15 16.65 -1.19
N SER A 81 6.27 15.33 -1.24
CA SER A 81 5.12 14.42 -1.23
C SER A 81 4.52 14.31 0.17
N LYS A 82 3.21 14.35 0.24
CA LYS A 82 2.52 14.07 1.50
C LYS A 82 2.60 12.58 1.80
N LEU A 83 2.63 12.23 3.07
CA LEU A 83 2.69 10.82 3.47
C LEU A 83 1.56 10.02 2.85
N GLY A 84 0.33 10.54 2.88
CA GLY A 84 -0.82 9.83 2.31
C GLY A 84 -0.64 9.49 0.85
N THR A 85 -0.11 10.42 0.06
CA THR A 85 0.13 10.20 -1.36
C THR A 85 1.21 9.15 -1.58
N TYR A 86 2.29 9.25 -0.83
CA TYR A 86 3.38 8.29 -0.91
C TYR A 86 2.93 6.90 -0.46
N ALA A 87 2.20 6.84 0.66
CA ALA A 87 1.69 5.59 1.18
C ALA A 87 0.73 4.92 0.21
N ALA A 88 -0.14 5.70 -0.44
CA ALA A 88 -1.07 5.15 -1.42
C ALA A 88 -0.33 4.43 -2.55
N ARG A 89 0.75 5.00 -3.04
CA ARG A 89 1.57 4.37 -4.07
C ARG A 89 2.19 3.07 -3.58
N CYS A 90 2.74 3.08 -2.37
CA CYS A 90 3.37 1.89 -1.82
C CYS A 90 2.36 0.78 -1.59
N ILE A 91 1.17 1.13 -1.13
CA ILE A 91 0.09 0.17 -0.92
C ILE A 91 -0.33 -0.46 -2.24
N GLU A 92 -0.58 0.36 -3.25
CA GLU A 92 -0.97 -0.15 -4.56
C GLU A 92 0.12 -1.00 -5.20
N ASN A 93 1.37 -0.58 -5.09
CA ASN A 93 2.49 -1.35 -5.61
C ASN A 93 2.56 -2.73 -4.95
N ALA A 94 2.38 -2.78 -3.63
CA ALA A 94 2.41 -4.04 -2.90
C ALA A 94 1.30 -4.98 -3.37
N ILE A 95 0.08 -4.45 -3.49
CA ILE A 95 -1.07 -5.24 -3.93
C ILE A 95 -0.85 -5.75 -5.35
N LEU A 96 -0.48 -4.87 -6.27
CA LEU A 96 -0.29 -5.24 -7.68
C LEU A 96 0.83 -6.25 -7.86
N SER A 97 1.91 -6.11 -7.10
CA SER A 97 3.04 -7.04 -7.16
C SER A 97 2.61 -8.44 -6.73
N GLN A 98 1.85 -8.53 -5.65
CA GLN A 98 1.39 -9.80 -5.15
C GLN A 98 0.34 -10.44 -6.07
N MET A 99 -0.53 -9.62 -6.63
CA MET A 99 -1.54 -10.13 -7.57
C MET A 99 -0.89 -10.71 -8.82
N ARG A 100 0.13 -10.03 -9.35
CA ARG A 100 0.87 -10.56 -10.50
C ARG A 100 1.50 -11.90 -10.19
N LEU A 101 2.12 -12.00 -9.03
CA LEU A 101 2.77 -13.23 -8.61
C LEU A 101 1.74 -14.34 -8.41
N TRP A 102 0.63 -14.02 -7.75
CA TRP A 102 -0.43 -14.97 -7.47
C TRP A 102 -1.02 -15.55 -8.77
N PHE A 103 -1.34 -14.68 -9.73
CA PHE A 103 -1.90 -15.12 -10.99
C PHE A 103 -0.92 -15.92 -11.83
N ARG A 104 0.35 -15.58 -11.73
CA ARG A 104 1.37 -16.30 -12.46
C ARG A 104 1.55 -17.73 -11.95
N THR A 105 1.46 -17.92 -10.65
CA THR A 105 1.76 -19.20 -10.02
C THR A 105 0.54 -20.07 -9.78
N ASN A 106 -0.61 -19.47 -9.46
CA ASN A 106 -1.75 -20.20 -8.94
C ASN A 106 -2.91 -20.36 -9.90
N SER A 107 -2.94 -19.62 -10.99
CA SER A 107 -4.04 -19.70 -11.93
C SER A 107 -3.63 -20.36 -13.23
N PRO A 108 -4.07 -21.58 -13.49
CA PRO A 108 -3.87 -22.19 -14.80
C PRO A 108 -4.50 -21.37 -15.92
N ARG A 109 -5.55 -20.61 -15.60
CA ARG A 109 -6.23 -19.76 -16.56
C ARG A 109 -5.40 -18.56 -16.94
N ALA A 110 -4.55 -18.09 -16.03
CA ALA A 110 -3.65 -17.01 -16.36
C ALA A 110 -2.75 -17.40 -17.52
N LYS A 111 -2.42 -18.67 -17.61
CA LYS A 111 -1.64 -19.18 -18.72
C LYS A 111 -2.42 -19.20 -20.02
N LYS A 112 -3.70 -19.54 -19.94
CA LYS A 112 -4.57 -19.51 -21.12
C LYS A 112 -4.95 -18.10 -21.53
N ASN A 113 -4.98 -17.20 -20.58
CA ASN A 113 -5.33 -15.82 -20.82
C ASN A 113 -4.12 -14.95 -21.16
N GLN A 114 -3.06 -15.59 -21.61
CA GLN A 114 -1.94 -14.86 -22.18
C GLN A 114 -2.38 -14.06 -23.39
N ASN A 115 -3.55 -14.33 -23.93
CA ASN A 115 -4.18 -13.52 -24.96
C ASN A 115 -4.76 -12.22 -24.40
N GLY A 116 -4.53 -11.91 -23.13
CA GLY A 116 -4.80 -10.61 -22.56
C GLY A 116 -6.11 -10.41 -21.86
N VAL A 117 -6.96 -11.42 -21.82
CA VAL A 117 -8.29 -11.28 -21.20
C VAL A 117 -8.18 -10.90 -19.73
N PHE A 118 -7.23 -11.48 -19.03
CA PHE A 118 -7.02 -11.18 -17.62
C PHE A 118 -6.58 -9.73 -17.41
N TRP A 119 -5.69 -9.23 -18.26
CA TRP A 119 -5.09 -7.92 -18.10
C TRP A 119 -6.06 -6.77 -18.32
N HIS A 120 -7.20 -7.02 -18.93
CA HIS A 120 -8.24 -6.00 -19.09
C HIS A 120 -8.81 -5.53 -17.77
N ARG A 121 -8.62 -6.31 -16.71
CA ARG A 121 -9.12 -5.96 -15.39
C ARG A 121 -8.31 -4.85 -14.73
N PHE A 122 -7.00 -4.79 -15.03
CA PHE A 122 -6.09 -3.85 -14.38
C PHE A 122 -5.22 -3.11 -15.37
N PRO A 123 -5.74 -2.65 -16.51
CA PRO A 123 -4.85 -2.21 -17.59
C PRO A 123 -4.00 -1.00 -17.25
N ARG A 124 -4.59 0.02 -16.69
CA ARG A 124 -3.88 1.27 -16.43
C ARG A 124 -3.00 1.21 -15.20
N ILE A 125 -3.56 0.71 -14.12
CA ILE A 125 -2.84 0.68 -12.85
C ILE A 125 -1.60 -0.20 -12.99
N TYR A 126 -1.77 -1.33 -13.66
CA TYR A 126 -0.67 -2.26 -13.87
C TYR A 126 0.48 -1.63 -14.64
N THR A 127 0.17 -0.98 -15.76
CA THR A 127 1.20 -0.37 -16.59
C THR A 127 1.88 0.80 -15.91
N SER A 128 1.15 1.53 -15.05
CA SER A 128 1.72 2.66 -14.33
C SER A 128 2.81 2.24 -13.34
N PHE A 129 2.66 1.09 -12.72
CA PHE A 129 3.57 0.67 -11.65
C PHE A 129 4.70 -0.24 -12.10
N VAL A 130 4.56 -0.89 -13.26
CA VAL A 130 5.62 -1.75 -13.77
C VAL A 130 6.94 -1.01 -13.97
N PRO A 131 6.96 0.17 -14.60
CA PRO A 131 8.21 0.92 -14.74
C PRO A 131 8.86 1.29 -13.41
N LEU A 132 8.03 1.62 -12.42
CA LEU A 132 8.56 1.97 -11.10
C LEU A 132 9.28 0.80 -10.45
N ARG A 133 8.78 -0.39 -10.65
CA ARG A 133 9.41 -1.58 -10.10
C ARG A 133 10.74 -1.89 -10.75
N THR A 134 10.82 -1.73 -12.05
CA THR A 134 12.05 -2.01 -12.76
C THR A 134 13.13 -0.97 -12.48
N ALA A 135 12.71 0.23 -12.10
CA ALA A 135 13.66 1.29 -11.76
C ALA A 135 14.32 1.07 -10.40
N MET A 136 13.75 0.20 -9.60
CA MET A 136 14.33 -0.15 -8.31
C MET A 136 15.16 -1.40 -8.40
#